data_53ef3098577638a365229f7b307d6ed1
#
_entry.id   53ef3098577638a365229f7b307d6ed1
#
_cell.length_a   1.000
_cell.length_b   1.000
_cell.length_c   1.000
_cell.angle_alpha   90.00
_cell.angle_beta   90.00
_cell.angle_gamma   90.00
#
_symmetry.space_group_name_H-M   'P 1'
#
loop_
_entity.id
_entity.type
_entity.pdbx_description
1 polymer ?
#
loop_
_entity_poly.entity_id
_entity_poly.type
_entity_poly.pdbx_seq_one_letter_code
_entity_poly.pdbx_strand_id
1 'polypeptide(L)'
;MVFESDAVETVARLMALSARTAPKARGIDVIRTMIVTGDDRSALAGAMREYGERHNAGFFIRDAGNVEASDACLLIGSLLADAVGLDCGGCGYLTCAEMLEAQGRPLPQATPFRGPNCVVRMADIGIAVGSAVKTASIHNVDNRVMYTVGVGALSLGWLEGCGVAYGIPLRASGKDIFFDRTR
;
A
#
# COMPACT_ATOMS: atom_id res chain seq x y z
N MET A 1 1.99 -17.59 21.81
CA MET A 1 1.99 -17.45 20.34
C MET A 1 0.75 -18.18 19.85
N VAL A 2 -0.10 -17.52 19.10
CA VAL A 2 -1.33 -18.14 18.60
C VAL A 2 -1.00 -18.72 17.23
N PHE A 3 -1.32 -19.98 17.01
CA PHE A 3 -1.01 -20.71 15.77
C PHE A 3 -1.42 -19.93 14.49
N GLU A 4 -2.57 -19.30 14.53
CA GLU A 4 -3.11 -18.53 13.42
C GLU A 4 -2.23 -17.32 13.06
N SER A 5 -1.70 -16.60 14.04
CA SER A 5 -0.83 -15.44 13.78
C SER A 5 0.45 -15.84 13.04
N ASP A 6 1.10 -16.94 13.41
CA ASP A 6 2.30 -17.43 12.73
C ASP A 6 1.99 -17.85 11.28
N ALA A 7 0.81 -18.46 11.07
CA ALA A 7 0.34 -18.80 9.72
C ALA A 7 0.06 -17.56 8.88
N VAL A 8 -0.57 -16.51 9.46
CA VAL A 8 -0.83 -15.24 8.78
C VAL A 8 0.47 -14.55 8.38
N GLU A 9 1.49 -14.50 9.25
CA GLU A 9 2.79 -13.95 8.91
C GLU A 9 3.47 -14.73 7.77
N THR A 10 3.33 -16.05 7.75
CA THR A 10 3.83 -16.89 6.65
C THR A 10 3.15 -16.51 5.34
N VAL A 11 1.83 -16.35 5.36
CA VAL A 11 1.06 -15.91 4.18
C VAL A 11 1.47 -14.51 3.75
N ALA A 12 1.72 -13.57 4.68
CA ALA A 12 2.22 -12.23 4.35
C ALA A 12 3.55 -12.29 3.57
N ARG A 13 4.47 -13.19 3.93
CA ARG A 13 5.72 -13.42 3.19
C ARG A 13 5.48 -13.97 1.80
N LEU A 14 4.55 -14.93 1.64
CA LEU A 14 4.15 -15.45 0.32
C LEU A 14 3.48 -14.39 -0.55
N MET A 15 2.66 -13.52 0.05
CA MET A 15 2.07 -12.36 -0.63
C MET A 15 3.13 -11.37 -1.11
N ALA A 16 4.13 -11.07 -0.28
CA ALA A 16 5.26 -10.21 -0.67
C ALA A 16 6.06 -10.81 -1.83
N LEU A 17 6.29 -12.12 -1.83
CA LEU A 17 6.89 -12.85 -2.95
C LEU A 17 6.04 -12.70 -4.22
N SER A 18 4.72 -12.87 -4.13
CA SER A 18 3.81 -12.73 -5.27
C SER A 18 3.78 -11.30 -5.83
N ALA A 19 3.84 -10.28 -4.97
CA ALA A 19 3.99 -8.90 -5.39
C ALA A 19 5.33 -8.65 -6.11
N ARG A 20 6.42 -9.25 -5.61
CA ARG A 20 7.77 -9.13 -6.19
C ARG A 20 7.83 -9.72 -7.58
N THR A 21 7.24 -10.90 -7.80
CA THR A 21 7.27 -11.62 -9.08
C THR A 21 6.15 -11.25 -10.04
N ALA A 22 5.20 -10.41 -9.61
CA ALA A 22 4.15 -9.89 -10.47
C ALA A 22 4.74 -9.21 -11.72
N PRO A 23 4.16 -9.37 -12.92
CA PRO A 23 4.66 -8.73 -14.12
C PRO A 23 4.67 -7.21 -14.00
N LYS A 24 5.72 -6.58 -14.50
CA LYS A 24 5.92 -5.13 -14.52
C LYS A 24 6.33 -4.67 -15.91
N ALA A 25 5.95 -3.47 -16.27
CA ALA A 25 6.27 -2.90 -17.56
C ALA A 25 7.79 -2.90 -17.82
N ARG A 26 8.17 -3.38 -19.00
CA ARG A 26 9.57 -3.55 -19.46
C ARG A 26 10.43 -4.44 -18.54
N GLY A 27 9.81 -5.23 -17.63
CA GLY A 27 10.54 -6.07 -16.67
C GLY A 27 11.31 -5.29 -15.61
N ILE A 28 11.04 -4.00 -15.42
CA ILE A 28 11.72 -3.16 -14.43
C ILE A 28 10.93 -3.13 -13.13
N ASP A 29 11.55 -3.61 -12.05
CA ASP A 29 10.92 -3.67 -10.73
C ASP A 29 11.05 -2.34 -9.98
N VAL A 30 9.93 -1.64 -9.86
CA VAL A 30 9.77 -0.39 -9.12
C VAL A 30 9.00 -0.58 -7.81
N ILE A 31 8.74 -1.82 -7.42
CA ILE A 31 7.93 -2.15 -6.26
C ILE A 31 8.80 -2.28 -5.01
N ARG A 32 8.36 -1.69 -3.91
CA ARG A 32 8.89 -1.90 -2.57
C ARG A 32 7.83 -2.59 -1.72
N THR A 33 8.28 -3.54 -0.91
CA THR A 33 7.40 -4.26 0.01
C THR A 33 7.97 -4.25 1.43
N MET A 34 7.10 -4.17 2.44
CA MET A 34 7.46 -4.30 3.85
C MET A 34 6.35 -5.07 4.56
N ILE A 35 6.72 -5.97 5.46
CA ILE A 35 5.76 -6.66 6.34
C ILE A 35 5.87 -6.02 7.71
N VAL A 36 4.72 -5.65 8.26
CA VAL A 36 4.57 -4.95 9.53
C VAL A 36 3.85 -5.85 10.53
N THR A 37 4.43 -6.04 11.69
CA THR A 37 3.91 -6.84 12.80
C THR A 37 4.21 -6.17 14.15
N GLY A 38 3.68 -6.66 15.24
CA GLY A 38 4.04 -6.19 16.59
C GLY A 38 3.91 -4.68 16.78
N ASP A 39 4.92 -4.06 17.37
CA ASP A 39 4.95 -2.64 17.71
C ASP A 39 4.91 -1.72 16.47
N ASP A 40 5.51 -2.14 15.36
CA ASP A 40 5.45 -1.39 14.10
C ASP A 40 4.00 -1.26 13.59
N ARG A 41 3.17 -2.28 13.80
CA ARG A 41 1.74 -2.22 13.47
C ARG A 41 1.01 -1.18 14.31
N SER A 42 1.34 -1.07 15.59
CA SER A 42 0.79 -0.05 16.50
C SER A 42 1.25 1.35 16.09
N ALA A 43 2.51 1.52 15.72
CA ALA A 43 3.05 2.77 15.19
C ALA A 43 2.32 3.20 13.89
N LEU A 44 2.09 2.25 12.97
CA LEU A 44 1.34 2.49 11.74
C LEU A 44 -0.09 2.95 12.02
N ALA A 45 -0.80 2.26 12.90
CA ALA A 45 -2.15 2.64 13.29
C ALA A 45 -2.19 4.03 13.97
N GLY A 46 -1.20 4.35 14.78
CA GLY A 46 -1.02 5.68 15.39
C GLY A 46 -0.88 6.78 14.33
N ALA A 47 0.02 6.60 13.36
CA ALA A 47 0.22 7.55 12.27
C ALA A 47 -1.04 7.74 11.40
N MET A 48 -1.79 6.68 11.17
CA MET A 48 -3.07 6.76 10.46
C MET A 48 -4.11 7.56 11.22
N ARG A 49 -4.21 7.40 12.56
CA ARG A 49 -5.13 8.20 13.39
C ARG A 49 -4.75 9.67 13.37
N GLU A 50 -3.48 9.98 13.58
CA GLU A 50 -2.98 11.35 13.53
C GLU A 50 -3.29 12.03 12.18
N TYR A 51 -3.10 11.32 11.07
CA TYR A 51 -3.48 11.81 9.76
C TYR A 51 -4.99 12.06 9.66
N GLY A 52 -5.80 11.11 10.11
CA GLY A 52 -7.26 11.18 10.09
C GLY A 52 -7.81 12.37 10.90
N GLU A 53 -7.27 12.61 12.08
CA GLU A 53 -7.64 13.73 12.96
C GLU A 53 -7.23 15.07 12.34
N ARG A 54 -5.99 15.18 11.86
CA ARG A 54 -5.47 16.41 11.22
C ARG A 54 -6.27 16.84 9.99
N HIS A 55 -6.79 15.87 9.23
CA HIS A 55 -7.50 16.11 7.96
C HIS A 55 -9.01 15.91 8.06
N ASN A 56 -9.56 15.71 9.27
CA ASN A 56 -10.99 15.42 9.52
C ASN A 56 -11.52 14.24 8.66
N ALA A 57 -10.71 13.17 8.55
CA ALA A 57 -10.95 12.01 7.71
C ALA A 57 -11.23 10.75 8.55
N GLY A 58 -12.45 10.61 9.07
CA GLY A 58 -12.84 9.55 10.01
C GLY A 58 -12.62 8.12 9.49
N PHE A 59 -12.58 7.92 8.18
CA PHE A 59 -12.29 6.61 7.60
C PHE A 59 -10.83 6.16 7.83
N PHE A 60 -9.86 7.08 8.02
CA PHE A 60 -8.51 6.72 8.45
C PHE A 60 -8.51 6.15 9.87
N ILE A 61 -9.30 6.74 10.78
CA ILE A 61 -9.41 6.28 12.17
C ILE A 61 -10.02 4.87 12.22
N ARG A 62 -11.08 4.62 11.42
CA ARG A 62 -11.66 3.29 11.28
C ARG A 62 -10.65 2.27 10.75
N ASP A 63 -9.93 2.61 9.69
CA ASP A 63 -8.96 1.71 9.04
C ASP A 63 -7.76 1.46 9.96
N ALA A 64 -7.35 2.44 10.77
CA ALA A 64 -6.33 2.27 11.82
C ALA A 64 -6.76 1.21 12.86
N GLY A 65 -8.03 1.20 13.27
CA GLY A 65 -8.58 0.16 14.13
C GLY A 65 -8.48 -1.24 13.51
N ASN A 66 -8.71 -1.35 12.19
CA ASN A 66 -8.54 -2.61 11.48
C ASN A 66 -7.08 -3.07 11.43
N VAL A 67 -6.13 -2.14 11.24
CA VAL A 67 -4.70 -2.44 11.29
C VAL A 67 -4.31 -2.93 12.68
N GLU A 68 -4.75 -2.28 13.72
CA GLU A 68 -4.47 -2.67 15.11
C GLU A 68 -5.03 -4.05 15.48
N ALA A 69 -6.19 -4.40 14.94
CA ALA A 69 -6.84 -5.69 15.17
C ALA A 69 -6.31 -6.82 14.24
N SER A 70 -5.45 -6.50 13.27
CA SER A 70 -4.86 -7.50 12.37
C SER A 70 -3.67 -8.24 12.99
N ASP A 71 -3.24 -9.35 12.42
CA ASP A 71 -2.06 -10.10 12.87
C ASP A 71 -0.79 -9.58 12.19
N ALA A 72 -0.89 -9.21 10.92
CA ALA A 72 0.18 -8.62 10.12
C ALA A 72 -0.40 -7.61 9.12
N CYS A 73 0.47 -6.79 8.53
CA CYS A 73 0.11 -5.93 7.42
C CYS A 73 1.20 -5.95 6.36
N LEU A 74 0.85 -6.24 5.11
CA LEU A 74 1.76 -6.12 3.97
C LEU A 74 1.63 -4.73 3.36
N LEU A 75 2.73 -4.00 3.28
CA LEU A 75 2.85 -2.74 2.58
C LEU A 75 3.43 -2.96 1.20
N ILE A 76 2.86 -2.30 0.18
CA ILE A 76 3.34 -2.34 -1.21
C ILE A 76 3.37 -0.90 -1.72
N GLY A 77 4.54 -0.42 -2.12
CA GLY A 77 4.74 0.92 -2.66
C GLY A 77 5.36 0.89 -4.05
N SER A 78 5.13 1.96 -4.82
CA SER A 78 5.77 2.20 -6.11
C SER A 78 6.72 3.39 -6.02
N LEU A 79 7.95 3.23 -6.53
CA LEU A 79 8.95 4.28 -6.58
C LEU A 79 8.44 5.49 -7.36
N LEU A 80 8.74 6.69 -6.82
CA LEU A 80 8.65 7.95 -7.54
C LEU A 80 9.75 8.07 -8.59
N ALA A 81 9.63 9.08 -9.44
CA ALA A 81 10.65 9.46 -10.42
C ALA A 81 11.03 8.31 -11.39
N ASP A 82 10.12 7.36 -11.60
CA ASP A 82 10.28 6.30 -12.59
C ASP A 82 9.10 6.32 -13.57
N ALA A 83 9.39 6.63 -14.82
CA ALA A 83 8.45 6.52 -15.93
C ALA A 83 8.92 5.40 -16.86
N VAL A 84 7.96 4.72 -17.50
CA VAL A 84 8.30 3.62 -18.44
C VAL A 84 8.99 4.12 -19.70
N GLY A 85 8.87 5.41 -20.04
CA GLY A 85 9.51 6.01 -21.22
C GLY A 85 8.78 5.65 -22.52
N LEU A 86 7.45 5.62 -22.51
CA LEU A 86 6.62 5.31 -23.67
C LEU A 86 6.01 6.56 -24.33
N ASP A 87 6.07 7.72 -23.69
CA ASP A 87 5.42 8.97 -24.10
C ASP A 87 3.95 8.75 -24.51
N CYS A 88 3.26 7.87 -23.73
CA CYS A 88 1.92 7.38 -24.07
C CYS A 88 0.79 8.38 -23.78
N GLY A 89 1.08 9.52 -23.16
CA GLY A 89 0.09 10.55 -22.84
C GLY A 89 -0.89 10.18 -21.71
N GLY A 90 -0.89 8.95 -21.21
CA GLY A 90 -1.89 8.46 -20.26
C GLY A 90 -1.89 9.14 -18.89
N CYS A 91 -0.81 9.83 -18.51
CA CYS A 91 -0.68 10.64 -17.30
C CYS A 91 -1.08 12.12 -17.53
N GLY A 92 -1.51 12.51 -18.73
CA GLY A 92 -1.91 13.87 -19.09
C GLY A 92 -0.78 14.78 -19.57
N TYR A 93 0.44 14.24 -19.77
CA TYR A 93 1.60 14.93 -20.33
C TYR A 93 1.97 14.33 -21.68
N LEU A 94 2.49 15.14 -22.62
CA LEU A 94 2.88 14.66 -23.94
C LEU A 94 4.09 13.72 -23.88
N THR A 95 5.02 14.00 -22.98
CA THR A 95 6.21 13.18 -22.79
C THR A 95 6.39 12.74 -21.34
N CYS A 96 7.09 11.62 -21.13
CA CYS A 96 7.48 11.15 -19.81
C CYS A 96 8.40 12.15 -19.09
N ALA A 97 9.23 12.87 -19.82
CA ALA A 97 10.13 13.89 -19.28
C ALA A 97 9.35 15.05 -18.66
N GLU A 98 8.32 15.58 -19.35
CA GLU A 98 7.44 16.63 -18.83
C GLU A 98 6.71 16.19 -17.55
N MET A 99 6.23 14.95 -17.51
CA MET A 99 5.60 14.39 -16.32
C MET A 99 6.56 14.32 -15.15
N LEU A 100 7.78 13.84 -15.34
CA LEU A 100 8.81 13.76 -14.29
C LEU A 100 9.25 15.14 -13.81
N GLU A 101 9.36 16.12 -14.70
CA GLU A 101 9.63 17.52 -14.32
C GLU A 101 8.49 18.07 -13.43
N ALA A 102 7.23 17.84 -13.84
CA ALA A 102 6.07 18.28 -13.06
C ALA A 102 6.01 17.57 -11.69
N GLN A 103 6.36 16.29 -11.62
CA GLN A 103 6.44 15.53 -10.36
C GLN A 103 7.48 16.10 -9.40
N GLY A 104 8.59 16.64 -9.91
CA GLY A 104 9.64 17.28 -9.12
C GLY A 104 9.26 18.61 -8.48
N ARG A 105 8.18 19.26 -8.94
CA ARG A 105 7.76 20.57 -8.43
C ARG A 105 7.16 20.46 -7.02
N PRO A 106 7.37 21.48 -6.16
CA PRO A 106 6.71 21.53 -4.85
C PRO A 106 5.19 21.52 -5.02
N LEU A 107 4.51 20.74 -4.18
CA LEU A 107 3.05 20.80 -4.11
C LEU A 107 2.60 21.96 -3.23
N PRO A 108 1.56 22.71 -3.61
CA PRO A 108 1.04 23.83 -2.83
C PRO A 108 0.39 23.39 -1.52
N GLN A 109 -0.01 22.15 -1.43
CA GLN A 109 -0.60 21.52 -0.23
C GLN A 109 -0.08 20.09 -0.07
N ALA A 110 0.02 19.63 1.19
CA ALA A 110 0.31 18.24 1.47
C ALA A 110 -0.87 17.37 1.02
N THR A 111 -0.59 16.42 0.14
CA THR A 111 -1.55 15.43 -0.35
C THR A 111 -1.20 14.05 0.17
N PRO A 112 -2.18 13.11 0.27
CA PRO A 112 -1.90 11.72 0.69
C PRO A 112 -0.79 11.05 -0.10
N PHE A 113 -0.79 11.27 -1.41
CA PHE A 113 0.24 10.76 -2.32
C PHE A 113 0.85 11.89 -3.14
N ARG A 114 2.06 11.68 -3.60
CA ARG A 114 2.77 12.62 -4.46
C ARG A 114 2.53 12.25 -5.93
N GLY A 115 2.19 13.24 -6.74
CA GLY A 115 1.98 13.10 -8.17
C GLY A 115 2.54 14.29 -8.95
N PRO A 116 2.41 14.28 -10.29
CA PRO A 116 1.81 13.23 -11.13
C PRO A 116 2.61 11.93 -11.13
N ASN A 117 1.95 10.81 -11.52
CA ASN A 117 2.60 9.49 -11.59
C ASN A 117 2.41 8.88 -12.97
N CYS A 118 3.37 8.09 -13.42
CA CYS A 118 3.27 7.34 -14.66
C CYS A 118 2.08 6.36 -14.57
N VAL A 119 1.10 6.47 -15.49
CA VAL A 119 -0.08 5.62 -15.50
C VAL A 119 0.27 4.12 -15.59
N VAL A 120 1.33 3.78 -16.33
CA VAL A 120 1.76 2.39 -16.48
C VAL A 120 2.37 1.87 -15.18
N ARG A 121 3.13 2.70 -14.43
CA ARG A 121 3.63 2.34 -13.09
C ARG A 121 2.50 2.20 -12.07
N MET A 122 1.42 2.95 -12.23
CA MET A 122 0.22 2.77 -11.40
C MET A 122 -0.50 1.45 -11.72
N ALA A 123 -0.47 1.00 -12.97
CA ALA A 123 -0.92 -0.35 -13.33
C ALA A 123 0.00 -1.43 -12.72
N ASP A 124 1.33 -1.25 -12.75
CA ASP A 124 2.30 -2.19 -12.17
C ASP A 124 2.04 -2.41 -10.66
N ILE A 125 1.82 -1.35 -9.88
CA ILE A 125 1.49 -1.50 -8.45
C ILE A 125 0.13 -2.18 -8.26
N GLY A 126 -0.87 -1.88 -9.09
CA GLY A 126 -2.18 -2.55 -9.07
C GLY A 126 -2.07 -4.05 -9.32
N ILE A 127 -1.23 -4.46 -10.28
CA ILE A 127 -0.95 -5.87 -10.60
C ILE A 127 -0.22 -6.55 -9.42
N ALA A 128 0.76 -5.87 -8.80
CA ALA A 128 1.47 -6.39 -7.64
C ALA A 128 0.54 -6.59 -6.44
N VAL A 129 -0.33 -5.62 -6.15
CA VAL A 129 -1.37 -5.71 -5.11
C VAL A 129 -2.34 -6.86 -5.40
N GLY A 130 -2.85 -6.97 -6.62
CA GLY A 130 -3.76 -8.05 -7.03
C GLY A 130 -3.12 -9.43 -6.90
N SER A 131 -1.84 -9.57 -7.27
CA SER A 131 -1.08 -10.82 -7.10
C SER A 131 -0.92 -11.20 -5.63
N ALA A 132 -0.65 -10.22 -4.76
CA ALA A 132 -0.56 -10.44 -3.32
C ALA A 132 -1.91 -10.89 -2.73
N VAL A 133 -2.99 -10.17 -3.03
CA VAL A 133 -4.35 -10.49 -2.52
C VAL A 133 -4.82 -11.86 -3.00
N LYS A 134 -4.53 -12.25 -4.25
CA LYS A 134 -4.79 -13.59 -4.74
C LYS A 134 -4.13 -14.66 -3.84
N THR A 135 -2.89 -14.44 -3.40
CA THR A 135 -2.19 -15.36 -2.51
C THR A 135 -2.89 -15.47 -1.16
N ALA A 136 -3.31 -14.33 -0.55
CA ALA A 136 -4.11 -14.35 0.67
C ALA A 136 -5.41 -15.16 0.49
N SER A 137 -6.11 -14.96 -0.62
CA SER A 137 -7.36 -15.69 -0.94
C SER A 137 -7.16 -17.20 -1.08
N ILE A 138 -6.05 -17.64 -1.68
CA ILE A 138 -5.71 -19.07 -1.79
C ILE A 138 -5.52 -19.71 -0.40
N HIS A 139 -5.03 -18.93 0.56
CA HIS A 139 -4.80 -19.40 1.94
C HIS A 139 -5.94 -19.04 2.90
N ASN A 140 -7.06 -18.51 2.40
CA ASN A 140 -8.23 -18.11 3.19
C ASN A 140 -7.89 -17.14 4.35
N VAL A 141 -6.95 -16.21 4.13
CA VAL A 141 -6.63 -15.18 5.09
C VAL A 141 -7.46 -13.93 4.79
N ASP A 142 -8.26 -13.50 5.77
CA ASP A 142 -9.04 -12.27 5.68
C ASP A 142 -8.13 -11.07 5.47
N ASN A 143 -8.51 -10.20 4.54
CA ASN A 143 -7.69 -9.05 4.17
C ASN A 143 -8.51 -7.94 3.51
N ARG A 144 -7.95 -6.75 3.49
CA ARG A 144 -8.50 -5.62 2.73
C ARG A 144 -7.39 -4.72 2.22
N VAL A 145 -7.44 -4.37 0.94
CA VAL A 145 -6.54 -3.35 0.38
C VAL A 145 -6.99 -1.96 0.84
N MET A 146 -6.07 -1.21 1.47
CA MET A 146 -6.33 0.11 2.01
C MET A 146 -5.25 1.10 1.58
N TYR A 147 -5.63 2.18 0.89
CA TYR A 147 -4.70 3.27 0.58
C TYR A 147 -4.35 4.09 1.84
N THR A 148 -5.26 4.17 2.80
CA THR A 148 -5.08 4.85 4.07
C THR A 148 -3.87 4.32 4.84
N VAL A 149 -3.65 3.02 4.80
CA VAL A 149 -2.50 2.34 5.38
C VAL A 149 -1.21 2.74 4.66
N GLY A 150 -1.25 2.81 3.32
CA GLY A 150 -0.12 3.29 2.52
C GLY A 150 0.27 4.73 2.87
N VAL A 151 -0.71 5.61 3.07
CA VAL A 151 -0.48 7.00 3.51
C VAL A 151 0.18 7.03 4.89
N GLY A 152 -0.32 6.25 5.85
CA GLY A 152 0.29 6.12 7.18
C GLY A 152 1.75 5.65 7.11
N ALA A 153 2.03 4.63 6.29
CA ALA A 153 3.39 4.12 6.10
C ALA A 153 4.35 5.18 5.51
N LEU A 154 3.90 5.92 4.50
CA LEU A 154 4.70 7.00 3.89
C LEU A 154 4.92 8.16 4.88
N SER A 155 3.96 8.49 5.74
CA SER A 155 4.12 9.53 6.76
C SER A 155 5.14 9.16 7.84
N LEU A 156 5.37 7.87 8.09
CA LEU A 156 6.44 7.34 8.95
C LEU A 156 7.81 7.27 8.26
N GLY A 157 7.90 7.67 6.99
CA GLY A 157 9.14 7.54 6.21
C GLY A 157 9.41 6.11 5.74
N TRP A 158 8.47 5.20 5.89
CA TRP A 158 8.60 3.83 5.40
C TRP A 158 8.42 3.76 3.87
N LEU A 159 8.93 2.70 3.26
CA LEU A 159 8.94 2.54 1.80
C LEU A 159 9.67 3.72 1.10
N GLU A 160 10.89 4.00 1.54
CA GLU A 160 11.71 5.09 1.04
C GLU A 160 11.72 5.17 -0.49
N GLY A 161 11.56 6.38 -1.01
CA GLY A 161 11.50 6.66 -2.45
C GLY A 161 10.14 6.39 -3.10
N CYS A 162 9.17 5.80 -2.39
CA CYS A 162 7.84 5.58 -2.93
C CYS A 162 6.96 6.86 -2.81
N GLY A 163 6.13 7.08 -3.81
CA GLY A 163 5.17 8.18 -3.80
C GLY A 163 3.71 7.74 -3.68
N VAL A 164 3.47 6.47 -3.95
CA VAL A 164 2.17 5.82 -3.80
C VAL A 164 2.38 4.49 -3.09
N ALA A 165 1.54 4.19 -2.11
CA ALA A 165 1.59 2.92 -1.40
C ALA A 165 0.19 2.45 -1.00
N TYR A 166 0.04 1.14 -0.86
CA TYR A 166 -1.12 0.47 -0.30
C TYR A 166 -0.68 -0.43 0.85
N GLY A 167 -1.54 -0.60 1.83
CA GLY A 167 -1.35 -1.62 2.85
C GLY A 167 -2.48 -2.64 2.80
N ILE A 168 -2.16 -3.85 3.19
CA ILE A 168 -3.07 -4.98 3.21
C ILE A 168 -2.97 -5.61 4.60
N PRO A 169 -3.77 -5.15 5.57
CA PRO A 169 -3.86 -5.81 6.87
C PRO A 169 -4.48 -7.20 6.71
N LEU A 170 -4.01 -8.14 7.52
CA LEU A 170 -4.27 -9.57 7.43
C LEU A 170 -4.74 -10.11 8.78
N ARG A 171 -5.77 -10.94 8.77
CA ARG A 171 -6.28 -11.61 9.97
C ARG A 171 -6.77 -13.00 9.66
N ALA A 172 -6.54 -13.94 10.58
CA ALA A 172 -7.23 -15.23 10.59
C ALA A 172 -8.00 -15.35 11.90
N SER A 173 -9.33 -15.30 11.83
CA SER A 173 -10.20 -15.46 12.99
C SER A 173 -11.57 -16.01 12.54
N GLY A 174 -12.42 -16.38 13.49
CA GLY A 174 -13.78 -16.86 13.18
C GLY A 174 -14.72 -15.77 12.63
N LYS A 175 -14.24 -14.53 12.47
CA LYS A 175 -15.03 -13.39 11.97
C LYS A 175 -14.13 -12.49 11.14
N ASP A 176 -14.56 -12.16 9.91
CA ASP A 176 -13.91 -11.14 9.08
C ASP A 176 -14.17 -9.74 9.67
N ILE A 177 -13.09 -9.12 10.19
CA ILE A 177 -13.13 -7.81 10.85
C ILE A 177 -13.11 -6.64 9.86
N PHE A 178 -12.70 -6.85 8.61
CA PHE A 178 -12.44 -5.77 7.65
C PHE A 178 -13.72 -5.21 7.01
N PHE A 179 -14.79 -5.98 7.04
CA PHE A 179 -16.10 -5.61 6.49
C PHE A 179 -17.19 -5.52 7.54
N ASP A 180 -16.81 -5.65 8.82
CA ASP A 180 -17.73 -5.48 9.95
C ASP A 180 -18.16 -4.02 10.07
N ARG A 181 -19.45 -3.79 10.01
CA ARG A 181 -20.05 -2.47 10.14
C ARG A 181 -20.95 -2.45 11.35
N THR A 182 -20.71 -1.53 12.29
CA THR A 182 -21.71 -1.18 13.29
C THR A 182 -22.92 -0.58 12.56
N ARG A 183 -24.07 -1.20 12.74
CA ARG A 183 -25.36 -0.71 12.23
C ARG A 183 -25.79 0.52 13.01
#